data_f128fbd6a657f59a05d43e6c89a85387
#
_entry.id   f128fbd6a657f59a05d43e6c89a85387
#
_cell.length_a   1.000
_cell.length_b   1.000
_cell.length_c   1.000
_cell.angle_alpha   90.00
_cell.angle_beta   90.00
_cell.angle_gamma   90.00
#
_symmetry.space_group_name_H-M   'P 1'
#
loop_
_entity.id
_entity.type
_entity.pdbx_description
1 polymer ?
#
loop_
_entity_poly.entity_id
_entity_poly.type
_entity_poly.pdbx_seq_one_letter_code
_entity_poly.pdbx_strand_id
1 'polypeptide(L)'
;MHVTALHVRQFRNHKEYRCRLAATVNVIYGSNGSGKTSLLEAICLAYKGTSFRGHDKDMVHRESEWYRVSMSDTTNIDRVITFDNRGERARKQWTVDSKSTARLPQKFRYPVILFTPDDLRLIDGSPARRRKYLDDILSQLNPTYHTALRRYERALVQRNRLLKSRDVSSDQLFPWNVILSESGSMVISTRRQFVKTVNDSITQKYQQIAGAANKDEVSVEYTAKDTSAHALLSHYEDCFERDRLQGYTTAGPHRHDIQVSLRGTLAENHASRGEVRTIILALKYIEADMIAAQFGMSPLILLDDVFGELDSTRQQHLIETFNNQQIIITSTHPIEGIDFAHQIRLAEG
;
A
#
# COMPACT_ATOMS: atom_id res chain seq x y z
N MET A 1 -5.95 17.87 -7.24
CA MET A 1 -5.79 17.13 -8.51
C MET A 1 -6.80 16.01 -8.53
N HIS A 2 -7.58 15.83 -9.61
CA HIS A 2 -8.63 14.83 -9.69
C HIS A 2 -8.56 14.11 -11.03
N VAL A 3 -8.80 12.80 -11.05
CA VAL A 3 -9.00 12.04 -12.28
C VAL A 3 -10.33 12.48 -12.90
N THR A 4 -10.33 12.84 -14.18
CA THR A 4 -11.52 13.28 -14.90
C THR A 4 -12.05 12.23 -15.87
N ALA A 5 -11.16 11.43 -16.45
CA ALA A 5 -11.53 10.37 -17.38
C ALA A 5 -10.56 9.20 -17.32
N LEU A 6 -11.11 8.00 -17.48
CA LEU A 6 -10.35 6.75 -17.61
C LEU A 6 -10.81 6.00 -18.85
N HIS A 7 -9.87 5.51 -19.65
CA HIS A 7 -10.09 4.64 -20.78
C HIS A 7 -9.13 3.46 -20.72
N VAL A 8 -9.66 2.27 -20.62
CA VAL A 8 -8.89 1.01 -20.62
C VAL A 8 -9.23 0.20 -21.87
N ARG A 9 -8.23 -0.46 -22.44
CA ARG A 9 -8.38 -1.37 -23.59
C ARG A 9 -7.53 -2.61 -23.33
N GLN A 10 -8.12 -3.79 -23.53
CA GLN A 10 -7.50 -5.10 -23.34
C GLN A 10 -6.89 -5.27 -21.93
N PHE A 11 -7.56 -4.70 -20.93
CA PHE A 11 -7.07 -4.63 -19.56
C PHE A 11 -7.93 -5.48 -18.63
N ARG A 12 -7.37 -6.54 -18.04
CA ARG A 12 -8.07 -7.49 -17.17
C ARG A 12 -9.34 -8.03 -17.85
N ASN A 13 -10.52 -7.74 -17.26
CA ASN A 13 -11.82 -8.18 -17.76
C ASN A 13 -12.39 -7.25 -18.86
N HIS A 14 -11.74 -6.12 -19.13
CA HIS A 14 -12.25 -5.12 -20.07
C HIS A 14 -11.60 -5.25 -21.46
N LYS A 15 -12.37 -5.58 -22.49
CA LYS A 15 -11.94 -5.42 -23.87
C LYS A 15 -11.76 -3.94 -24.21
N GLU A 16 -12.77 -3.14 -23.87
CA GLU A 16 -12.72 -1.67 -23.91
C GLU A 16 -13.74 -1.11 -22.92
N TYR A 17 -13.33 -0.14 -22.11
CA TYR A 17 -14.22 0.57 -21.21
C TYR A 17 -13.77 2.03 -21.04
N ARG A 18 -14.75 2.96 -21.01
CA ARG A 18 -14.52 4.40 -20.79
C ARG A 18 -15.47 4.91 -19.73
N CYS A 19 -14.97 5.72 -18.82
CA CYS A 19 -15.80 6.46 -17.89
C CYS A 19 -15.26 7.87 -17.64
N ARG A 20 -16.17 8.76 -17.23
CA ARG A 20 -15.84 10.06 -16.65
C ARG A 20 -16.02 9.98 -15.15
N LEU A 21 -15.23 10.74 -14.42
CA LEU A 21 -15.21 10.76 -12.97
C LEU A 21 -15.48 12.19 -12.48
N ALA A 22 -16.29 12.31 -11.43
CA ALA A 22 -16.52 13.55 -10.72
C ALA A 22 -15.35 13.90 -9.81
N ALA A 23 -15.19 15.16 -9.45
CA ALA A 23 -14.12 15.65 -8.59
C ALA A 23 -14.25 15.17 -7.12
N THR A 24 -15.42 14.70 -6.71
CA THR A 24 -15.74 14.30 -5.35
C THR A 24 -15.85 12.77 -5.23
N VAL A 25 -17.02 12.27 -4.87
CA VAL A 25 -17.27 10.83 -4.68
C VAL A 25 -17.76 10.20 -5.96
N ASN A 26 -17.13 9.10 -6.36
CA ASN A 26 -17.54 8.26 -7.48
C ASN A 26 -17.82 6.85 -6.97
N VAL A 27 -18.95 6.27 -7.35
CA VAL A 27 -19.33 4.90 -7.03
C VAL A 27 -19.40 4.08 -8.30
N ILE A 28 -18.49 3.15 -8.47
CA ILE A 28 -18.47 2.19 -9.58
C ILE A 28 -19.13 0.91 -9.08
N TYR A 29 -20.33 0.59 -9.59
CA TYR A 29 -21.08 -0.56 -9.11
C TYR A 29 -21.44 -1.55 -10.23
N GLY A 30 -21.62 -2.81 -9.86
CA GLY A 30 -21.96 -3.90 -10.77
C GLY A 30 -21.72 -5.27 -10.13
N SER A 31 -22.11 -6.34 -10.82
CA SER A 31 -21.97 -7.71 -10.36
C SER A 31 -20.52 -8.08 -10.01
N ASN A 32 -20.34 -9.14 -9.22
CA ASN A 32 -19.01 -9.68 -8.96
C ASN A 32 -18.39 -10.17 -10.26
N GLY A 33 -17.11 -9.86 -10.46
CA GLY A 33 -16.41 -10.20 -11.70
C GLY A 33 -16.59 -9.20 -12.85
N SER A 34 -17.44 -8.16 -12.72
CA SER A 34 -17.64 -7.14 -13.77
C SER A 34 -16.40 -6.26 -14.06
N GLY A 35 -15.33 -6.38 -13.27
CA GLY A 35 -14.09 -5.63 -13.52
C GLY A 35 -13.96 -4.33 -12.71
N LYS A 36 -14.78 -4.07 -11.69
CA LYS A 36 -14.71 -2.87 -10.83
C LYS A 36 -13.30 -2.62 -10.29
N THR A 37 -12.75 -3.63 -9.60
CA THR A 37 -11.37 -3.59 -9.07
C THR A 37 -10.34 -3.35 -10.16
N SER A 38 -10.57 -3.81 -11.39
CA SER A 38 -9.66 -3.60 -12.52
C SER A 38 -9.56 -2.12 -12.92
N LEU A 39 -10.63 -1.35 -12.76
CA LEU A 39 -10.60 0.11 -13.01
C LEU A 39 -9.80 0.83 -11.92
N LEU A 40 -9.95 0.44 -10.64
CA LEU A 40 -9.10 0.97 -9.57
C LEU A 40 -7.62 0.61 -9.80
N GLU A 41 -7.35 -0.61 -10.27
CA GLU A 41 -6.00 -1.05 -10.60
C GLU A 41 -5.39 -0.21 -11.73
N ALA A 42 -6.17 0.12 -12.77
CA ALA A 42 -5.73 0.98 -13.86
C ALA A 42 -5.38 2.40 -13.38
N ILE A 43 -6.19 2.99 -12.49
CA ILE A 43 -5.92 4.30 -11.89
C ILE A 43 -4.66 4.25 -11.00
N CYS A 44 -4.55 3.22 -10.16
CA CYS A 44 -3.38 3.02 -9.31
C CYS A 44 -2.11 2.86 -10.16
N LEU A 45 -2.16 2.07 -11.22
CA LEU A 45 -1.08 1.92 -12.17
C LEU A 45 -0.67 3.27 -12.77
N ALA A 46 -1.63 4.09 -13.22
CA ALA A 46 -1.37 5.37 -13.86
C ALA A 46 -0.71 6.40 -12.93
N TYR A 47 -0.98 6.36 -11.63
CA TYR A 47 -0.44 7.31 -10.66
C TYR A 47 0.78 6.78 -9.88
N LYS A 48 0.80 5.51 -9.47
CA LYS A 48 1.92 4.93 -8.70
C LYS A 48 3.00 4.29 -9.56
N GLY A 49 2.66 3.90 -10.79
CA GLY A 49 3.59 3.21 -11.69
C GLY A 49 3.59 1.68 -11.54
N THR A 50 2.86 1.15 -10.58
CA THR A 50 2.77 -0.28 -10.28
C THR A 50 1.34 -0.71 -10.00
N SER A 51 0.99 -1.95 -10.34
CA SER A 51 -0.25 -2.58 -9.92
C SER A 51 -0.14 -3.00 -8.44
N PHE A 52 -1.28 -3.13 -7.77
CA PHE A 52 -1.39 -3.67 -6.42
C PHE A 52 -1.77 -5.18 -6.41
N ARG A 53 -2.12 -5.76 -7.57
CA ARG A 53 -2.65 -7.14 -7.65
C ARG A 53 -1.77 -8.13 -8.42
N GLY A 54 -0.72 -7.68 -9.11
CA GLY A 54 0.09 -8.61 -9.90
C GLY A 54 1.09 -7.93 -10.83
N HIS A 55 1.63 -8.73 -11.73
CA HIS A 55 2.62 -8.28 -12.70
C HIS A 55 1.95 -7.77 -13.99
N ASP A 56 2.72 -7.10 -14.85
CA ASP A 56 2.20 -6.51 -16.09
C ASP A 56 1.49 -7.52 -17.00
N LYS A 57 1.98 -8.76 -17.07
CA LYS A 57 1.36 -9.82 -17.86
C LYS A 57 -0.03 -10.21 -17.34
N ASP A 58 -0.22 -10.15 -16.03
CA ASP A 58 -1.50 -10.52 -15.39
C ASP A 58 -2.58 -9.47 -15.63
N MET A 59 -2.20 -8.26 -16.06
CA MET A 59 -3.14 -7.17 -16.38
C MET A 59 -3.66 -7.21 -17.83
N VAL A 60 -3.10 -8.05 -18.68
CA VAL A 60 -3.56 -8.24 -20.05
C VAL A 60 -4.90 -8.99 -20.06
N HIS A 61 -5.83 -8.56 -20.90
CA HIS A 61 -7.07 -9.32 -21.11
C HIS A 61 -6.77 -10.72 -21.68
N ARG A 62 -7.50 -11.74 -21.20
CA ARG A 62 -7.25 -13.15 -21.53
C ARG A 62 -7.16 -13.49 -23.02
N GLU A 63 -7.85 -12.72 -23.88
CA GLU A 63 -7.89 -12.89 -25.34
C GLU A 63 -6.92 -11.94 -26.06
N SER A 64 -5.94 -11.37 -25.34
CA SER A 64 -5.01 -10.37 -25.90
C SER A 64 -3.59 -10.61 -25.41
N GLU A 65 -2.64 -9.95 -26.04
CA GLU A 65 -1.22 -9.94 -25.64
C GLU A 65 -0.73 -8.53 -25.29
N TRP A 66 -1.66 -7.56 -25.26
CA TRP A 66 -1.34 -6.17 -24.95
C TRP A 66 -2.46 -5.51 -24.14
N TYR A 67 -2.15 -4.43 -23.47
CA TYR A 67 -3.15 -3.53 -22.91
C TYR A 67 -2.78 -2.06 -23.10
N ARG A 68 -3.78 -1.20 -23.01
CA ARG A 68 -3.61 0.24 -22.96
C ARG A 68 -4.52 0.83 -21.88
N VAL A 69 -3.93 1.67 -21.03
CA VAL A 69 -4.64 2.50 -20.05
C VAL A 69 -4.37 3.96 -20.43
N SER A 70 -5.42 4.75 -20.62
CA SER A 70 -5.34 6.20 -20.85
C SER A 70 -6.13 6.89 -19.75
N MET A 71 -5.55 7.88 -19.10
CA MET A 71 -6.15 8.61 -18.00
C MET A 71 -5.85 10.10 -18.14
N SER A 72 -6.88 10.93 -17.95
CA SER A 72 -6.77 12.39 -17.89
C SER A 72 -7.13 12.87 -16.50
N ASP A 73 -6.50 13.94 -16.06
CA ASP A 73 -6.74 14.59 -14.78
C ASP A 73 -6.87 16.12 -14.94
N THR A 74 -7.18 16.81 -13.84
CA THR A 74 -7.37 18.28 -13.84
C THR A 74 -6.10 19.08 -14.09
N THR A 75 -4.93 18.44 -14.18
CA THR A 75 -3.67 19.12 -14.57
C THR A 75 -3.50 19.19 -16.08
N ASN A 76 -4.46 18.67 -16.86
CA ASN A 76 -4.39 18.50 -18.31
C ASN A 76 -3.17 17.68 -18.77
N ILE A 77 -2.65 16.82 -17.90
CA ILE A 77 -1.60 15.87 -18.24
C ILE A 77 -2.22 14.54 -18.60
N ASP A 78 -2.15 14.19 -19.88
CA ASP A 78 -2.58 12.88 -20.34
C ASP A 78 -1.52 11.83 -19.99
N ARG A 79 -1.98 10.76 -19.35
CA ARG A 79 -1.18 9.58 -19.02
C ARG A 79 -1.63 8.40 -19.86
N VAL A 80 -0.71 7.84 -20.63
CA VAL A 80 -0.96 6.63 -21.41
C VAL A 80 0.05 5.58 -21.03
N ILE A 81 -0.44 4.41 -20.64
CA ILE A 81 0.37 3.24 -20.36
C ILE A 81 0.05 2.18 -21.39
N THR A 82 1.07 1.66 -22.02
CA THR A 82 0.95 0.52 -22.94
C THR A 82 1.85 -0.60 -22.47
N PHE A 83 1.34 -1.81 -22.57
CA PHE A 83 2.12 -3.02 -22.42
C PHE A 83 1.86 -3.92 -23.63
N ASP A 84 2.90 -4.44 -24.22
CA ASP A 84 2.85 -5.28 -25.41
C ASP A 84 3.79 -6.49 -25.22
N ASN A 85 3.23 -7.69 -25.31
CA ASN A 85 3.94 -8.95 -25.17
C ASN A 85 3.98 -9.76 -26.48
N ARG A 86 3.61 -9.15 -27.62
CA ARG A 86 3.59 -9.83 -28.95
C ARG A 86 4.99 -10.05 -29.55
N GLY A 87 6.00 -9.34 -29.06
CA GLY A 87 7.36 -9.48 -29.54
C GLY A 87 8.19 -10.45 -28.69
N GLU A 88 9.45 -10.69 -29.08
CA GLU A 88 10.38 -11.53 -28.33
C GLU A 88 10.58 -11.10 -26.87
N ARG A 89 10.41 -9.81 -26.58
CA ARG A 89 10.48 -9.23 -25.23
C ARG A 89 9.27 -8.35 -24.98
N ALA A 90 8.63 -8.56 -23.84
CA ALA A 90 7.55 -7.70 -23.38
C ALA A 90 8.04 -6.24 -23.23
N ARG A 91 7.25 -5.30 -23.73
CA ARG A 91 7.55 -3.85 -23.68
C ARG A 91 6.48 -3.13 -22.91
N LYS A 92 6.87 -2.39 -21.89
CA LYS A 92 6.01 -1.46 -21.17
C LYS A 92 6.49 -0.04 -21.43
N GLN A 93 5.56 0.85 -21.77
CA GLN A 93 5.86 2.23 -22.09
C GLN A 93 4.85 3.16 -21.41
N TRP A 94 5.38 4.26 -20.90
CA TRP A 94 4.64 5.35 -20.30
C TRP A 94 4.74 6.56 -21.22
N THR A 95 3.62 7.14 -21.60
CA THR A 95 3.59 8.45 -22.27
C THR A 95 2.90 9.42 -21.32
N VAL A 96 3.64 10.40 -20.85
CA VAL A 96 3.15 11.44 -19.94
C VAL A 96 3.61 12.78 -20.50
N ASP A 97 2.67 13.71 -20.69
CA ASP A 97 2.98 15.02 -21.27
C ASP A 97 3.73 14.88 -22.61
N SER A 98 3.22 14.01 -23.49
CA SER A 98 3.79 13.69 -24.82
C SER A 98 5.20 13.08 -24.80
N LYS A 99 5.78 12.79 -23.62
CA LYS A 99 7.10 12.15 -23.48
C LYS A 99 6.98 10.69 -23.12
N SER A 100 7.64 9.85 -23.88
CA SER A 100 7.63 8.40 -23.66
C SER A 100 8.83 7.93 -22.87
N THR A 101 8.60 7.08 -21.87
CA THR A 101 9.60 6.51 -20.96
C THR A 101 9.29 5.06 -20.63
N ALA A 102 10.31 4.27 -20.26
CA ALA A 102 10.10 2.87 -19.83
C ALA A 102 9.54 2.75 -18.40
N ARG A 103 9.59 3.81 -17.60
CA ARG A 103 9.09 3.85 -16.21
C ARG A 103 8.44 5.20 -15.96
N LEU A 104 7.41 5.22 -15.10
CA LEU A 104 6.80 6.48 -14.66
C LEU A 104 7.82 7.32 -13.88
N PRO A 105 8.20 8.53 -14.38
CA PRO A 105 9.12 9.40 -13.66
C PRO A 105 8.53 9.84 -12.31
N GLN A 106 9.41 9.99 -11.30
CA GLN A 106 9.02 10.34 -9.93
C GLN A 106 8.10 11.58 -9.86
N LYS A 107 8.44 12.62 -10.63
CA LYS A 107 7.68 13.89 -10.66
C LYS A 107 6.25 13.79 -11.18
N PHE A 108 5.91 12.69 -11.86
CA PHE A 108 4.57 12.42 -12.37
C PHE A 108 3.81 11.39 -11.52
N ARG A 109 4.42 10.89 -10.46
CA ARG A 109 3.72 10.05 -9.50
C ARG A 109 2.79 10.90 -8.67
N TYR A 110 1.60 10.35 -8.42
CA TYR A 110 0.61 10.98 -7.55
C TYR A 110 0.27 10.05 -6.40
N PRO A 111 0.11 10.57 -5.18
CA PRO A 111 -0.20 9.76 -4.03
C PRO A 111 -1.63 9.18 -4.15
N VAL A 112 -1.71 7.88 -3.95
CA VAL A 112 -2.97 7.13 -3.95
C VAL A 112 -3.02 6.28 -2.70
N ILE A 113 -4.10 6.38 -1.96
CA ILE A 113 -4.41 5.49 -0.85
C ILE A 113 -5.43 4.49 -1.34
N LEU A 114 -5.06 3.24 -1.19
CA LEU A 114 -5.91 2.12 -1.54
C LEU A 114 -6.34 1.40 -0.27
N PHE A 115 -7.63 1.13 -0.18
CA PHE A 115 -8.20 0.25 0.82
C PHE A 115 -8.87 -0.93 0.12
N THR A 116 -8.46 -2.14 0.49
CA THR A 116 -8.96 -3.41 -0.08
C THR A 116 -9.40 -4.34 1.05
N PRO A 117 -10.21 -5.37 0.77
CA PRO A 117 -10.53 -6.40 1.76
C PRO A 117 -9.30 -7.08 2.36
N ASP A 118 -8.20 -7.14 1.62
CA ASP A 118 -6.92 -7.69 2.11
C ASP A 118 -6.29 -6.84 3.23
N ASP A 119 -6.60 -5.54 3.32
CA ASP A 119 -6.09 -4.68 4.40
C ASP A 119 -6.64 -5.10 5.78
N LEU A 120 -7.81 -5.75 5.85
CA LEU A 120 -8.35 -6.29 7.10
C LEU A 120 -7.39 -7.31 7.73
N ARG A 121 -6.66 -8.06 6.89
CA ARG A 121 -5.63 -8.99 7.34
C ARG A 121 -4.36 -8.32 7.87
N LEU A 122 -4.33 -6.98 7.97
CA LEU A 122 -3.24 -6.28 8.64
C LEU A 122 -3.24 -6.57 10.14
N ILE A 123 -4.43 -6.76 10.73
CA ILE A 123 -4.59 -7.02 12.16
C ILE A 123 -4.36 -8.51 12.48
N ASP A 124 -5.06 -9.41 11.80
CA ASP A 124 -5.06 -10.87 12.07
C ASP A 124 -4.07 -11.67 11.19
N GLY A 125 -3.40 -11.01 10.27
CA GLY A 125 -2.49 -11.65 9.33
C GLY A 125 -1.05 -11.78 9.83
N SER A 126 -0.16 -12.17 8.89
CA SER A 126 1.25 -12.44 9.23
C SER A 126 2.05 -11.15 9.50
N PRO A 127 3.11 -11.23 10.34
CA PRO A 127 4.07 -10.14 10.52
C PRO A 127 4.68 -9.61 9.21
N ALA A 128 4.85 -10.47 8.22
CA ALA A 128 5.35 -10.07 6.90
C ALA A 128 4.43 -9.07 6.19
N ARG A 129 3.10 -9.23 6.33
CA ARG A 129 2.10 -8.32 5.79
C ARG A 129 2.16 -6.96 6.49
N ARG A 130 2.26 -6.95 7.81
CA ARG A 130 2.37 -5.71 8.61
C ARG A 130 3.66 -4.95 8.28
N ARG A 131 4.79 -5.66 8.13
CA ARG A 131 6.04 -5.02 7.67
C ARG A 131 5.90 -4.42 6.28
N LYS A 132 5.30 -5.17 5.33
CA LYS A 132 5.09 -4.67 3.98
C LYS A 132 4.26 -3.38 3.97
N TYR A 133 3.19 -3.32 4.76
CA TYR A 133 2.37 -2.11 4.91
C TYR A 133 3.20 -0.91 5.36
N LEU A 134 4.04 -1.07 6.42
CA LEU A 134 4.96 -0.01 6.85
C LEU A 134 5.94 0.38 5.75
N ASP A 135 6.52 -0.60 5.08
CA ASP A 135 7.56 -0.38 4.07
C ASP A 135 7.00 0.34 2.85
N ASP A 136 5.77 0.02 2.45
CA ASP A 136 5.09 0.68 1.34
C ASP A 136 4.81 2.17 1.66
N ILE A 137 4.30 2.48 2.85
CA ILE A 137 4.04 3.87 3.28
C ILE A 137 5.35 4.64 3.44
N LEU A 138 6.29 4.10 4.21
CA LEU A 138 7.55 4.78 4.52
C LEU A 138 8.42 4.97 3.29
N SER A 139 8.41 4.04 2.35
CA SER A 139 9.12 4.19 1.08
C SER A 139 8.51 5.28 0.19
N GLN A 140 7.20 5.54 0.32
CA GLN A 140 6.54 6.63 -0.38
C GLN A 140 6.85 7.98 0.27
N LEU A 141 6.85 8.05 1.59
CA LEU A 141 7.08 9.28 2.36
C LEU A 141 8.57 9.68 2.43
N ASN A 142 9.49 8.72 2.44
CA ASN A 142 10.90 8.96 2.70
C ASN A 142 11.83 8.21 1.72
N PRO A 143 12.41 8.92 0.72
CA PRO A 143 13.34 8.32 -0.25
C PRO A 143 14.60 7.71 0.40
N THR A 144 15.06 8.28 1.52
CA THR A 144 16.21 7.75 2.27
C THR A 144 15.87 6.40 2.89
N TYR A 145 14.66 6.28 3.47
CA TYR A 145 14.14 4.99 3.96
C TYR A 145 14.09 3.94 2.86
N HIS A 146 13.52 4.29 1.69
CA HIS A 146 13.45 3.40 0.55
C HIS A 146 14.83 2.88 0.14
N THR A 147 15.83 3.77 0.10
CA THR A 147 17.22 3.41 -0.25
C THR A 147 17.84 2.48 0.80
N ALA A 148 17.65 2.78 2.10
CA ALA A 148 18.13 1.96 3.20
C ALA A 148 17.49 0.57 3.20
N LEU A 149 16.17 0.49 3.01
CA LEU A 149 15.43 -0.77 2.93
C LEU A 149 15.96 -1.65 1.78
N ARG A 150 16.14 -1.09 0.59
CA ARG A 150 16.69 -1.82 -0.57
C ARG A 150 18.13 -2.28 -0.36
N ARG A 151 18.95 -1.47 0.33
CA ARG A 151 20.33 -1.85 0.70
C ARG A 151 20.31 -3.01 1.69
N TYR A 152 19.44 -2.93 2.69
CA TYR A 152 19.23 -3.96 3.69
C TYR A 152 18.78 -5.29 3.07
N GLU A 153 17.74 -5.28 2.23
CA GLU A 153 17.22 -6.47 1.56
C GLU A 153 18.26 -7.17 0.69
N ARG A 154 19.04 -6.40 -0.08
CA ARG A 154 20.12 -6.95 -0.91
C ARG A 154 21.21 -7.61 -0.06
N ALA A 155 21.64 -6.96 1.01
CA ALA A 155 22.63 -7.49 1.92
C ALA A 155 22.12 -8.77 2.62
N LEU A 156 20.84 -8.78 3.02
CA LEU A 156 20.19 -9.95 3.63
C LEU A 156 20.18 -11.16 2.68
N VAL A 157 19.86 -10.96 1.41
CA VAL A 157 19.90 -12.02 0.39
C VAL A 157 21.32 -12.58 0.25
N GLN A 158 22.35 -11.73 0.19
CA GLN A 158 23.73 -12.16 0.05
C GLN A 158 24.22 -12.92 1.31
N ARG A 159 23.96 -12.36 2.50
CA ARG A 159 24.29 -13.02 3.76
C ARG A 159 23.63 -14.39 3.87
N ASN A 160 22.32 -14.49 3.56
CA ASN A 160 21.59 -15.74 3.60
C ASN A 160 22.09 -16.75 2.55
N ARG A 161 22.61 -16.28 1.42
CA ARG A 161 23.26 -17.16 0.43
C ARG A 161 24.54 -17.76 0.96
N LEU A 162 25.38 -16.97 1.62
CA LEU A 162 26.60 -17.46 2.27
C LEU A 162 26.33 -18.45 3.41
N LEU A 163 25.33 -18.15 4.26
CA LEU A 163 24.91 -19.02 5.36
C LEU A 163 24.46 -20.43 4.94
N LYS A 164 24.12 -20.63 3.66
CA LYS A 164 23.79 -21.96 3.11
C LYS A 164 25.03 -22.79 2.76
N SER A 165 26.22 -22.19 2.72
CA SER A 165 27.48 -22.91 2.55
C SER A 165 27.88 -23.56 3.89
N ARG A 166 28.34 -24.81 3.83
CA ARG A 166 28.80 -25.55 5.02
C ARG A 166 30.04 -24.95 5.67
N ASP A 167 30.90 -24.33 4.86
CA ASP A 167 32.23 -23.82 5.29
C ASP A 167 32.25 -22.29 5.41
N VAL A 168 31.12 -21.65 5.69
CA VAL A 168 31.06 -20.20 5.86
C VAL A 168 31.76 -19.79 7.15
N SER A 169 32.67 -18.82 7.06
CA SER A 169 33.33 -18.20 8.23
C SER A 169 32.68 -16.88 8.62
N SER A 170 32.90 -16.46 9.86
CA SER A 170 32.48 -15.15 10.37
C SER A 170 33.04 -14.00 9.51
N ASP A 171 34.31 -14.09 9.09
CA ASP A 171 34.96 -13.05 8.29
C ASP A 171 34.27 -12.83 6.93
N GLN A 172 33.78 -13.89 6.31
CA GLN A 172 33.03 -13.80 5.06
C GLN A 172 31.67 -13.10 5.22
N LEU A 173 31.07 -13.16 6.42
CA LEU A 173 29.79 -12.52 6.74
C LEU A 173 29.98 -11.08 7.22
N PHE A 174 31.13 -10.72 7.76
CA PHE A 174 31.39 -9.42 8.38
C PHE A 174 31.01 -8.22 7.49
N PRO A 175 31.41 -8.15 6.20
CA PRO A 175 31.02 -7.03 5.34
C PRO A 175 29.50 -6.87 5.19
N TRP A 176 28.78 -8.00 5.17
CA TRP A 176 27.33 -8.00 5.10
C TRP A 176 26.69 -7.62 6.43
N ASN A 177 27.29 -8.04 7.58
CA ASN A 177 26.85 -7.62 8.91
C ASN A 177 26.95 -6.11 9.08
N VAL A 178 28.02 -5.46 8.60
CA VAL A 178 28.17 -4.00 8.60
C VAL A 178 27.07 -3.32 7.79
N ILE A 179 26.84 -3.79 6.55
CA ILE A 179 25.78 -3.21 5.69
C ILE A 179 24.39 -3.40 6.31
N LEU A 180 24.12 -4.58 6.89
CA LEU A 180 22.85 -4.89 7.54
C LEU A 180 22.65 -4.05 8.81
N SER A 181 23.69 -3.83 9.60
CA SER A 181 23.60 -3.04 10.84
C SER A 181 23.33 -1.56 10.54
N GLU A 182 24.05 -0.95 9.60
CA GLU A 182 23.86 0.45 9.21
C GLU A 182 22.47 0.69 8.60
N SER A 183 22.14 -0.08 7.54
CA SER A 183 20.85 0.08 6.86
C SER A 183 19.67 -0.37 7.72
N GLY A 184 19.86 -1.42 8.52
CA GLY A 184 18.85 -1.93 9.45
C GLY A 184 18.52 -0.94 10.57
N SER A 185 19.52 -0.27 11.13
CA SER A 185 19.32 0.78 12.14
C SER A 185 18.46 1.93 11.60
N MET A 186 18.72 2.39 10.36
CA MET A 186 17.90 3.40 9.69
C MET A 186 16.45 2.92 9.50
N VAL A 187 16.25 1.68 9.06
CA VAL A 187 14.92 1.08 8.89
C VAL A 187 14.18 1.05 10.24
N ILE A 188 14.82 0.59 11.30
CA ILE A 188 14.23 0.45 12.64
C ILE A 188 13.86 1.83 13.21
N SER A 189 14.76 2.80 13.15
CA SER A 189 14.54 4.14 13.70
C SER A 189 13.37 4.84 12.98
N THR A 190 13.29 4.73 11.66
CA THR A 190 12.21 5.32 10.87
C THR A 190 10.86 4.65 11.16
N ARG A 191 10.80 3.32 11.25
CA ARG A 191 9.57 2.60 11.62
C ARG A 191 9.10 2.97 13.02
N ARG A 192 10.00 3.08 13.98
CA ARG A 192 9.69 3.51 15.36
C ARG A 192 9.12 4.92 15.40
N GLN A 193 9.73 5.85 14.66
CA GLN A 193 9.22 7.22 14.57
C GLN A 193 7.82 7.27 13.93
N PHE A 194 7.59 6.48 12.89
CA PHE A 194 6.27 6.37 12.26
C PHE A 194 5.22 5.86 13.25
N VAL A 195 5.50 4.78 13.97
CA VAL A 195 4.58 4.24 14.98
C VAL A 195 4.28 5.25 16.08
N LYS A 196 5.27 6.05 16.50
CA LYS A 196 5.05 7.15 17.43
C LYS A 196 4.06 8.17 16.86
N THR A 197 4.28 8.62 15.63
CA THR A 197 3.36 9.57 14.95
C THR A 197 1.96 8.99 14.77
N VAL A 198 1.83 7.70 14.49
CA VAL A 198 0.51 7.03 14.43
C VAL A 198 -0.17 7.08 15.79
N ASN A 199 0.53 6.79 16.88
CA ASN A 199 -0.03 6.80 18.24
C ASN A 199 -0.50 8.20 18.69
N ASP A 200 0.11 9.27 18.17
CA ASP A 200 -0.30 10.65 18.50
C ASP A 200 -1.72 10.96 18.04
N SER A 201 -2.31 10.19 17.09
CA SER A 201 -3.61 10.49 16.49
C SER A 201 -4.56 9.30 16.33
N ILE A 202 -4.11 8.05 16.42
CA ILE A 202 -4.91 6.88 16.04
C ILE A 202 -6.16 6.71 16.90
N THR A 203 -6.08 6.94 18.21
CA THR A 203 -7.22 6.88 19.12
C THR A 203 -8.29 7.89 18.72
N GLN A 204 -7.90 9.15 18.49
CA GLN A 204 -8.83 10.19 18.07
C GLN A 204 -9.50 9.85 16.74
N LYS A 205 -8.72 9.39 15.73
CA LYS A 205 -9.25 9.00 14.42
C LYS A 205 -10.20 7.81 14.52
N TYR A 206 -9.85 6.81 15.32
CA TYR A 206 -10.71 5.67 15.57
C TYR A 206 -12.06 6.11 16.17
N GLN A 207 -12.04 6.95 17.23
CA GLN A 207 -13.26 7.45 17.88
C GLN A 207 -14.12 8.28 16.93
N GLN A 208 -13.52 9.11 16.08
CA GLN A 208 -14.24 9.87 15.05
C GLN A 208 -15.02 8.97 14.09
N ILE A 209 -14.43 7.86 13.66
CA ILE A 209 -15.05 6.91 12.72
C ILE A 209 -16.06 6.02 13.45
N ALA A 210 -15.76 5.59 14.68
CA ALA A 210 -16.64 4.74 15.49
C ALA A 210 -17.90 5.45 16.02
N GLY A 211 -17.89 6.79 16.03
CA GLY A 211 -18.97 7.65 16.52
C GLY A 211 -18.61 8.36 17.82
N ALA A 212 -19.20 9.54 18.04
CA ALA A 212 -18.84 10.48 19.12
C ALA A 212 -18.98 9.92 20.55
N ALA A 213 -19.78 8.87 20.76
CA ALA A 213 -19.93 8.20 22.07
C ALA A 213 -18.82 7.19 22.38
N ASN A 214 -18.00 6.82 21.41
CA ASN A 214 -16.94 5.83 21.57
C ASN A 214 -15.76 6.44 22.34
N LYS A 215 -15.26 5.74 23.35
CA LYS A 215 -14.11 6.14 24.18
C LYS A 215 -12.97 5.11 24.13
N ASP A 216 -13.05 4.15 23.24
CA ASP A 216 -12.04 3.11 23.12
C ASP A 216 -10.69 3.70 22.70
N GLU A 217 -9.62 3.20 23.33
CA GLU A 217 -8.25 3.56 23.02
C GLU A 217 -7.63 2.53 22.09
N VAL A 218 -6.96 3.02 21.06
CA VAL A 218 -6.17 2.22 20.12
C VAL A 218 -4.70 2.59 20.27
N SER A 219 -3.85 1.59 20.33
CA SER A 219 -2.39 1.79 20.35
C SER A 219 -1.70 0.86 19.37
N VAL A 220 -0.55 1.31 18.88
CA VAL A 220 0.32 0.55 17.97
C VAL A 220 1.69 0.44 18.61
N GLU A 221 2.25 -0.75 18.66
CA GLU A 221 3.59 -1.01 19.18
C GLU A 221 4.48 -1.59 18.08
N TYR A 222 5.72 -1.10 17.99
CA TYR A 222 6.75 -1.68 17.14
C TYR A 222 7.70 -2.52 17.99
N THR A 223 7.67 -3.84 17.79
CA THR A 223 8.48 -4.79 18.57
C THR A 223 9.91 -4.85 18.03
N ALA A 224 10.76 -4.01 18.55
CA ALA A 224 12.20 -3.97 18.22
C ALA A 224 13.06 -3.89 19.49
N LYS A 225 14.00 -4.82 19.64
CA LYS A 225 14.94 -4.82 20.78
C LYS A 225 16.14 -3.91 20.53
N ASP A 226 16.83 -4.09 19.40
CA ASP A 226 18.05 -3.36 19.05
C ASP A 226 17.76 -2.24 18.06
N THR A 227 18.40 -1.09 18.24
CA THR A 227 18.11 0.11 17.42
C THR A 227 19.34 0.80 16.87
N SER A 228 20.49 0.68 17.52
CA SER A 228 21.73 1.25 17.01
C SER A 228 22.43 0.31 16.03
N ALA A 229 23.20 0.87 15.10
CA ALA A 229 24.00 0.08 14.18
C ALA A 229 25.02 -0.80 14.93
N HIS A 230 25.62 -0.28 15.98
CA HIS A 230 26.57 -1.03 16.83
C HIS A 230 25.91 -2.23 17.50
N ALA A 231 24.74 -2.05 18.13
CA ALA A 231 24.01 -3.13 18.80
C ALA A 231 23.57 -4.20 17.79
N LEU A 232 23.13 -3.79 16.59
CA LEU A 232 22.78 -4.73 15.51
C LEU A 232 24.01 -5.50 15.00
N LEU A 233 25.16 -4.85 14.85
CA LEU A 233 26.39 -5.50 14.42
C LEU A 233 26.80 -6.58 15.42
N SER A 234 26.90 -6.23 16.69
CA SER A 234 27.20 -7.18 17.78
C SER A 234 26.21 -8.34 17.78
N HIS A 235 24.91 -8.04 17.64
CA HIS A 235 23.88 -9.09 17.60
C HIS A 235 24.04 -10.05 16.40
N TYR A 236 24.45 -9.57 15.22
CA TYR A 236 24.71 -10.44 14.06
C TYR A 236 25.94 -11.33 14.29
N GLU A 237 26.95 -10.84 14.98
CA GLU A 237 28.14 -11.60 15.36
C GLU A 237 27.80 -12.68 16.40
N ASP A 238 27.09 -12.31 17.46
CA ASP A 238 26.61 -13.23 18.52
C ASP A 238 25.70 -14.35 17.97
N CYS A 239 24.93 -14.04 16.91
CA CYS A 239 24.02 -14.99 16.29
C CYS A 239 24.67 -15.88 15.22
N PHE A 240 25.98 -15.75 14.96
CA PHE A 240 26.66 -16.44 13.84
C PHE A 240 26.38 -17.95 13.83
N GLU A 241 26.66 -18.65 14.93
CA GLU A 241 26.48 -20.12 14.98
C GLU A 241 25.02 -20.54 14.78
N ARG A 242 24.08 -19.81 15.38
CA ARG A 242 22.65 -20.06 15.20
C ARG A 242 22.22 -19.85 13.76
N ASP A 243 22.64 -18.75 13.13
CA ASP A 243 22.32 -18.41 11.75
C ASP A 243 22.92 -19.42 10.77
N ARG A 244 24.15 -19.87 11.05
CA ARG A 244 24.84 -20.91 10.27
C ARG A 244 24.10 -22.24 10.31
N LEU A 245 23.64 -22.67 11.49
CA LEU A 245 22.86 -23.88 11.65
C LEU A 245 21.50 -23.81 10.95
N GLN A 246 20.84 -22.64 10.96
CA GLN A 246 19.53 -22.44 10.34
C GLN A 246 19.61 -22.11 8.83
N GLY A 247 20.78 -21.70 8.34
CA GLY A 247 20.97 -21.29 6.94
C GLY A 247 20.34 -19.94 6.58
N TYR A 248 19.96 -19.13 7.57
CA TYR A 248 19.41 -17.79 7.38
C TYR A 248 19.59 -16.88 8.59
N THR A 249 19.49 -15.57 8.36
CA THR A 249 19.60 -14.52 9.38
C THR A 249 18.38 -14.51 10.30
N THR A 250 18.60 -14.64 11.61
CA THR A 250 17.55 -14.75 12.64
C THR A 250 17.22 -13.43 13.32
N ALA A 251 18.05 -12.40 13.19
CA ALA A 251 17.91 -11.10 13.83
C ALA A 251 17.77 -9.96 12.81
N GLY A 252 17.14 -8.85 13.20
CA GLY A 252 17.04 -7.62 12.44
C GLY A 252 15.62 -7.25 12.01
N PRO A 253 15.43 -6.09 11.32
CA PRO A 253 14.12 -5.51 11.03
C PRO A 253 13.19 -6.39 10.17
N HIS A 254 13.70 -7.37 9.45
CA HIS A 254 12.90 -8.36 8.72
C HIS A 254 12.22 -9.39 9.65
N ARG A 255 12.52 -9.40 10.94
CA ARG A 255 11.91 -10.24 11.99
C ARG A 255 11.02 -9.46 12.94
N HIS A 256 11.12 -8.13 12.94
CA HIS A 256 10.29 -7.29 13.80
C HIS A 256 8.83 -7.32 13.36
N ASP A 257 7.94 -6.90 14.26
CA ASP A 257 6.52 -6.83 14.02
C ASP A 257 5.91 -5.52 14.52
N ILE A 258 4.66 -5.28 14.12
CA ILE A 258 3.81 -4.24 14.67
C ILE A 258 2.61 -4.93 15.30
N GLN A 259 2.28 -4.56 16.51
CA GLN A 259 1.10 -5.03 17.23
C GLN A 259 0.11 -3.88 17.40
N VAL A 260 -1.15 -4.15 17.16
CA VAL A 260 -2.23 -3.18 17.39
C VAL A 260 -3.08 -3.67 18.55
N SER A 261 -3.28 -2.78 19.51
CA SER A 261 -4.12 -3.06 20.68
C SER A 261 -5.35 -2.16 20.68
N LEU A 262 -6.47 -2.71 21.13
CA LEU A 262 -7.72 -2.02 21.39
C LEU A 262 -8.08 -2.23 22.85
N ARG A 263 -8.37 -1.15 23.59
CA ARG A 263 -8.68 -1.22 25.03
C ARG A 263 -7.60 -1.96 25.84
N GLY A 264 -6.32 -1.79 25.45
CA GLY A 264 -5.17 -2.42 26.12
C GLY A 264 -4.98 -3.92 25.82
N THR A 265 -5.77 -4.53 24.95
CA THR A 265 -5.64 -5.94 24.52
C THR A 265 -5.32 -6.05 23.05
N LEU A 266 -4.59 -7.10 22.63
CA LEU A 266 -4.25 -7.30 21.21
C LEU A 266 -5.53 -7.41 20.36
N ALA A 267 -5.64 -6.54 19.35
CA ALA A 267 -6.80 -6.45 18.49
C ALA A 267 -7.04 -7.73 17.68
N GLU A 268 -5.99 -8.46 17.32
CA GLU A 268 -6.08 -9.74 16.59
C GLU A 268 -6.89 -10.81 17.35
N ASN A 269 -6.93 -10.75 18.68
CA ASN A 269 -7.58 -11.76 19.52
C ASN A 269 -8.98 -11.33 20.02
N HIS A 270 -9.23 -10.02 20.12
CA HIS A 270 -10.39 -9.50 20.87
C HIS A 270 -11.27 -8.51 20.09
N ALA A 271 -10.77 -7.92 19.01
CA ALA A 271 -11.56 -6.97 18.24
C ALA A 271 -12.58 -7.68 17.34
N SER A 272 -13.80 -7.17 17.30
CA SER A 272 -14.81 -7.57 16.33
C SER A 272 -14.41 -7.15 14.92
N ARG A 273 -15.00 -7.76 13.90
CA ARG A 273 -14.74 -7.40 12.48
C ARG A 273 -15.00 -5.92 12.21
N GLY A 274 -16.04 -5.33 12.83
CA GLY A 274 -16.36 -3.91 12.69
C GLY A 274 -15.29 -3.01 13.32
N GLU A 275 -14.76 -3.38 14.50
CA GLU A 275 -13.67 -2.67 15.17
C GLU A 275 -12.37 -2.77 14.37
N VAL A 276 -12.03 -3.94 13.84
CA VAL A 276 -10.86 -4.14 12.95
C VAL A 276 -10.96 -3.20 11.74
N ARG A 277 -12.12 -3.13 11.08
CA ARG A 277 -12.35 -2.20 9.95
C ARG A 277 -12.14 -0.75 10.35
N THR A 278 -12.67 -0.36 11.51
CA THR A 278 -12.52 1.01 12.02
C THR A 278 -11.06 1.34 12.32
N ILE A 279 -10.29 0.40 12.88
CA ILE A 279 -8.85 0.56 13.10
C ILE A 279 -8.12 0.77 11.77
N ILE A 280 -8.41 -0.06 10.75
CA ILE A 280 -7.76 0.05 9.44
C ILE A 280 -8.12 1.37 8.75
N LEU A 281 -9.38 1.81 8.83
CA LEU A 281 -9.80 3.12 8.32
C LEU A 281 -9.06 4.27 9.01
N ALA A 282 -8.91 4.20 10.34
CA ALA A 282 -8.14 5.19 11.09
C ALA A 282 -6.66 5.24 10.65
N LEU A 283 -6.04 4.08 10.44
CA LEU A 283 -4.67 3.99 9.91
C LEU A 283 -4.57 4.59 8.49
N LYS A 284 -5.53 4.29 7.61
CA LYS A 284 -5.57 4.85 6.25
C LYS A 284 -5.81 6.36 6.24
N TYR A 285 -6.58 6.85 7.20
CA TYR A 285 -6.76 8.28 7.37
C TYR A 285 -5.44 8.98 7.77
N ILE A 286 -4.73 8.41 8.75
CA ILE A 286 -3.42 8.93 9.17
C ILE A 286 -2.42 8.89 8.01
N GLU A 287 -2.43 7.81 7.22
CA GLU A 287 -1.65 7.71 5.98
C GLU A 287 -1.97 8.87 5.03
N ALA A 288 -3.25 9.22 4.86
CA ALA A 288 -3.68 10.33 4.01
C ALA A 288 -3.16 11.68 4.52
N ASP A 289 -3.31 11.93 5.83
CA ASP A 289 -2.83 13.16 6.47
C ASP A 289 -1.31 13.32 6.33
N MET A 290 -0.55 12.25 6.56
CA MET A 290 0.92 12.27 6.42
C MET A 290 1.36 12.53 4.97
N ILE A 291 0.69 11.91 4.01
CA ILE A 291 0.95 12.12 2.58
C ILE A 291 0.60 13.56 2.18
N ALA A 292 -0.55 14.07 2.62
CA ALA A 292 -0.96 15.43 2.33
C ALA A 292 0.04 16.46 2.91
N ALA A 293 0.50 16.25 4.14
CA ALA A 293 1.50 17.09 4.78
C ALA A 293 2.86 17.04 4.06
N GLN A 294 3.31 15.85 3.63
CA GLN A 294 4.61 15.67 2.97
C GLN A 294 4.66 16.27 1.56
N PHE A 295 3.58 16.10 0.78
CA PHE A 295 3.58 16.48 -0.63
C PHE A 295 2.83 17.79 -0.91
N GLY A 296 2.16 18.38 0.08
CA GLY A 296 1.35 19.60 -0.09
C GLY A 296 0.13 19.38 -0.99
N MET A 297 -0.32 18.12 -1.16
CA MET A 297 -1.44 17.75 -2.01
C MET A 297 -2.24 16.60 -1.41
N SER A 298 -3.57 16.65 -1.54
CA SER A 298 -4.44 15.58 -1.07
C SER A 298 -4.32 14.33 -1.95
N PRO A 299 -4.16 13.13 -1.37
CA PRO A 299 -4.11 11.88 -2.13
C PRO A 299 -5.47 11.53 -2.74
N LEU A 300 -5.46 10.71 -3.79
CA LEU A 300 -6.65 10.03 -4.29
C LEU A 300 -6.98 8.85 -3.39
N ILE A 301 -8.25 8.69 -3.01
CA ILE A 301 -8.73 7.58 -2.18
C ILE A 301 -9.45 6.56 -3.05
N LEU A 302 -8.99 5.32 -3.00
CA LEU A 302 -9.59 4.18 -3.69
C LEU A 302 -10.10 3.17 -2.64
N LEU A 303 -11.39 2.84 -2.68
CA LEU A 303 -12.05 1.88 -1.77
C LEU A 303 -12.59 0.70 -2.58
N ASP A 304 -11.94 -0.45 -2.48
CA ASP A 304 -12.29 -1.66 -3.23
C ASP A 304 -13.16 -2.60 -2.40
N ASP A 305 -14.45 -2.65 -2.72
CA ASP A 305 -15.48 -3.53 -2.11
C ASP A 305 -15.57 -3.50 -0.56
N VAL A 306 -15.02 -2.48 0.09
CA VAL A 306 -15.02 -2.36 1.56
C VAL A 306 -16.16 -1.50 2.10
N PHE A 307 -16.68 -0.61 1.27
CA PHE A 307 -17.70 0.35 1.68
C PHE A 307 -19.04 -0.33 2.03
N GLY A 308 -19.46 -1.31 1.26
CA GLY A 308 -20.70 -2.07 1.47
C GLY A 308 -20.71 -2.93 2.74
N GLU A 309 -19.54 -3.12 3.38
CA GLU A 309 -19.42 -3.87 4.62
C GLU A 309 -19.46 -2.98 5.88
N LEU A 310 -19.57 -1.66 5.70
CA LEU A 310 -19.73 -0.67 6.77
C LEU A 310 -21.23 -0.39 6.99
N ASP A 311 -21.61 -0.16 8.24
CA ASP A 311 -22.92 0.41 8.55
C ASP A 311 -23.05 1.85 8.04
N SER A 312 -24.28 2.35 7.91
CA SER A 312 -24.57 3.67 7.33
C SER A 312 -23.84 4.81 8.05
N THR A 313 -23.72 4.72 9.37
CA THR A 313 -23.05 5.73 10.20
C THR A 313 -21.55 5.80 9.84
N ARG A 314 -20.88 4.65 9.76
CA ARG A 314 -19.45 4.58 9.38
C ARG A 314 -19.22 4.97 7.93
N GLN A 315 -20.16 4.64 7.03
CA GLN A 315 -20.12 5.08 5.63
C GLN A 315 -20.12 6.61 5.53
N GLN A 316 -21.03 7.25 6.25
CA GLN A 316 -21.15 8.70 6.28
C GLN A 316 -19.88 9.34 6.87
N HIS A 317 -19.43 8.89 8.04
CA HIS A 317 -18.22 9.41 8.67
C HIS A 317 -16.98 9.24 7.77
N LEU A 318 -16.87 8.14 7.02
CA LEU A 318 -15.76 7.93 6.10
C LEU A 318 -15.76 8.98 4.99
N ILE A 319 -16.90 9.28 4.40
CA ILE A 319 -17.02 10.28 3.33
C ILE A 319 -16.77 11.68 3.88
N GLU A 320 -17.32 12.01 5.03
CA GLU A 320 -17.08 13.31 5.69
C GLU A 320 -15.60 13.50 6.04
N THR A 321 -14.93 12.43 6.45
CA THR A 321 -13.50 12.43 6.78
C THR A 321 -12.62 12.77 5.57
N PHE A 322 -13.00 12.29 4.37
CA PHE A 322 -12.25 12.52 3.13
C PHE A 322 -12.89 13.58 2.21
N ASN A 323 -13.70 14.50 2.74
CA ASN A 323 -14.53 15.45 1.99
C ASN A 323 -13.74 16.40 1.04
N ASN A 324 -12.45 16.62 1.29
CA ASN A 324 -11.56 17.44 0.46
C ASN A 324 -10.77 16.62 -0.59
N GLN A 325 -11.11 15.35 -0.76
CA GLN A 325 -10.36 14.42 -1.62
C GLN A 325 -11.30 13.78 -2.64
N GLN A 326 -10.75 13.40 -3.79
CA GLN A 326 -11.51 12.55 -4.69
C GLN A 326 -11.51 11.13 -4.16
N ILE A 327 -12.70 10.55 -4.05
CA ILE A 327 -12.93 9.18 -3.59
C ILE A 327 -13.50 8.37 -4.75
N ILE A 328 -12.98 7.18 -4.98
CA ILE A 328 -13.54 6.22 -5.93
C ILE A 328 -13.81 4.93 -5.19
N ILE A 329 -15.08 4.55 -5.13
CA ILE A 329 -15.60 3.40 -4.39
C ILE A 329 -16.05 2.35 -5.38
N THR A 330 -15.72 1.09 -5.16
CA THR A 330 -16.38 -0.03 -5.84
C THR A 330 -17.39 -0.70 -4.94
N SER A 331 -18.53 -1.11 -5.50
CA SER A 331 -19.61 -1.78 -4.78
C SER A 331 -20.34 -2.77 -5.69
N THR A 332 -21.04 -3.73 -5.10
CA THR A 332 -21.94 -4.63 -5.84
C THR A 332 -23.26 -3.95 -6.21
N HIS A 333 -23.68 -2.97 -5.44
CA HIS A 333 -24.94 -2.23 -5.60
C HIS A 333 -24.67 -0.71 -5.59
N PRO A 334 -25.58 0.10 -6.14
CA PRO A 334 -25.51 1.54 -5.94
C PRO A 334 -25.56 1.86 -4.45
N ILE A 335 -24.87 2.92 -4.04
CA ILE A 335 -24.85 3.35 -2.64
C ILE A 335 -25.93 4.43 -2.49
N GLU A 336 -26.87 4.17 -1.57
CA GLU A 336 -27.95 5.12 -1.22
C GLU A 336 -27.46 6.06 -0.09
N GLY A 337 -28.12 7.24 0.03
CA GLY A 337 -27.83 8.20 1.11
C GLY A 337 -26.61 9.10 0.86
N ILE A 338 -26.01 9.06 -0.36
CA ILE A 338 -24.95 9.95 -0.78
C ILE A 338 -25.38 10.66 -2.06
N ASP A 339 -26.24 11.65 -1.91
CA ASP A 339 -26.91 12.34 -3.03
C ASP A 339 -25.96 13.03 -4.02
N PHE A 340 -24.74 13.37 -3.58
CA PHE A 340 -23.71 14.01 -4.39
C PHE A 340 -22.74 13.01 -5.05
N ALA A 341 -22.90 11.70 -4.87
CA ALA A 341 -22.03 10.71 -5.47
C ALA A 341 -22.37 10.47 -6.95
N HIS A 342 -21.35 10.50 -7.79
CA HIS A 342 -21.48 10.12 -9.19
C HIS A 342 -21.52 8.59 -9.31
N GLN A 343 -22.69 8.06 -9.62
CA GLN A 343 -22.95 6.63 -9.76
C GLN A 343 -22.62 6.15 -11.18
N ILE A 344 -21.72 5.17 -11.30
CA ILE A 344 -21.25 4.60 -12.57
C ILE A 344 -21.57 3.11 -12.57
N ARG A 345 -22.54 2.71 -13.40
CA ARG A 345 -22.89 1.29 -13.54
C ARG A 345 -21.96 0.59 -14.52
N LEU A 346 -21.34 -0.50 -14.09
CA LEU A 346 -20.66 -1.44 -14.98
C LEU A 346 -21.69 -2.44 -15.52
N ALA A 347 -21.87 -2.44 -16.84
CA ALA A 347 -22.65 -3.48 -17.49
C ALA A 347 -21.93 -4.83 -17.36
N GLU A 348 -22.69 -5.91 -17.34
CA GLU A 348 -22.14 -7.26 -17.49
C GLU A 348 -21.51 -7.36 -18.87
N GLY A 349 -20.22 -7.69 -18.92
CA GLY A 349 -19.44 -7.82 -20.15
C GLY A 349 -19.68 -9.15 -20.85
#